data_c07fe107d174e52c6cf2bcd75780ed94
#
_entry.id   c07fe107d174e52c6cf2bcd75780ed94
#
_cell.length_a   1.000
_cell.length_b   1.000
_cell.length_c   1.000
_cell.angle_alpha   90.00
_cell.angle_beta   90.00
_cell.angle_gamma   90.00
#
_symmetry.space_group_name_H-M   'P 1'
#
loop_
_entity.id
_entity.type
_entity.pdbx_description
1 polymer ?
#
loop_
_entity_poly.entity_id
_entity_poly.type
_entity_poly.pdbx_seq_one_letter_code
_entity_poly.pdbx_strand_id
1 'polypeptide(L)'
;DLHLCDRRQRQMCIRDRNYTHAQHHFSGNMRSYAQAIPTMDYVENGTFYSMPIVLPDGSWGHYKQESDGDINKGADNLVAAAKTRTDQISKWDRLVASAFLQLDIAKGLTFKAIGSYNYSTSGYDGYTPYNPRTFGSKDRKDSYSINQNQNSEIALESFVNYDWSNDHHRVSAMAGFSVSDTDGVWLNTSASDFPADNIRQISLTNDPSSKTTNGGRDLKTRYQSYFGRLTYSLNDRYILTATVRRDGSSNFGSGNRYGTFPSASLAWRLSEENFIKNLNLFSNLKIRAGWGQTGNAGSATSLSVPQLSSLNCMYYMMIGGSMTNGAGIAQQKEIDTNLKWETNEQTNIGLDMAFMNNELSFSVDYFIRNSKDLLIYRQIRPSTGFTSVYTNAGHIRNKGFEISAAWNKSFGDWNVGVRVNGSTLKNEAVEVGDPIFYKNNSSGGTQDGDDWDNHSITQNGYAVGSYYGWK
;
A
#
# COMPACT_ATOMS: atom_id res chain seq x y z
N ASP A 1 -3.15 35.03 -7.21
CA ASP A 1 -3.62 35.65 -8.47
C ASP A 1 -2.47 36.40 -9.15
N LEU A 2 -1.74 35.68 -9.98
CA LEU A 2 -0.81 36.24 -10.95
C LEU A 2 -1.26 35.76 -12.34
N HIS A 3 -2.35 36.34 -12.83
CA HIS A 3 -2.74 36.30 -14.22
C HIS A 3 -2.07 37.48 -14.97
N LEU A 4 -0.88 37.24 -15.46
CA LEU A 4 -0.27 38.07 -16.49
C LEU A 4 0.74 37.19 -17.25
N CYS A 5 0.24 36.50 -18.28
CA CYS A 5 1.11 35.89 -19.29
C CYS A 5 0.52 36.16 -20.67
N ASP A 6 1.21 36.98 -21.42
CA ASP A 6 0.95 37.23 -22.83
C ASP A 6 1.09 35.94 -23.66
N ARG A 7 0.21 35.73 -24.64
CA ARG A 7 -0.07 34.47 -25.37
C ARG A 7 1.08 33.90 -26.22
N ARG A 8 2.32 34.31 -26.04
CA ARG A 8 3.44 33.88 -26.89
C ARG A 8 4.74 33.54 -26.19
N GLN A 9 4.76 33.34 -24.88
CA GLN A 9 6.00 33.08 -24.17
C GLN A 9 5.95 31.88 -23.24
N ARG A 10 7.13 31.27 -23.04
CA ARG A 10 7.47 30.16 -22.16
C ARG A 10 6.88 30.38 -20.78
N GLN A 11 5.94 29.56 -20.36
CA GLN A 11 5.45 29.58 -18.98
C GLN A 11 6.29 28.62 -18.15
N MET A 12 7.01 29.16 -17.19
CA MET A 12 7.61 28.40 -16.11
C MET A 12 6.83 28.74 -14.83
N CYS A 13 6.04 27.80 -14.35
CA CYS A 13 5.28 27.97 -13.11
C CYS A 13 5.79 26.97 -12.08
N ILE A 14 6.12 27.46 -10.88
CA ILE A 14 6.30 26.62 -9.70
C ILE A 14 4.91 26.38 -9.14
N ARG A 15 4.41 25.17 -9.27
CA ARG A 15 3.11 24.76 -8.75
C ARG A 15 3.34 23.82 -7.58
N ASP A 16 2.71 24.14 -6.47
CA ASP A 16 2.54 23.35 -5.27
C ASP A 16 3.82 22.96 -4.50
N ARG A 17 4.05 23.70 -3.43
CA ARG A 17 4.88 23.25 -2.32
C ARG A 17 3.93 22.81 -1.21
N ASN A 18 3.88 21.52 -0.93
CA ASN A 18 3.17 20.99 0.23
C ASN A 18 4.20 20.49 1.24
N TYR A 19 4.20 21.11 2.40
CA TYR A 19 4.93 20.65 3.56
C TYR A 19 3.93 20.14 4.59
N THR A 20 4.12 18.93 5.08
CA THR A 20 3.31 18.34 6.13
C THR A 20 4.23 17.89 7.26
N HIS A 21 3.94 18.38 8.45
CA HIS A 21 4.54 17.92 9.69
C HIS A 21 3.47 17.26 10.54
N ALA A 22 3.71 16.06 11.04
CA ALA A 22 2.84 15.37 11.97
C ALA A 22 3.66 14.79 13.11
N GLN A 23 3.17 14.96 14.32
CA GLN A 23 3.72 14.36 15.53
C GLN A 23 2.61 13.59 16.22
N HIS A 24 2.83 12.31 16.44
CA HIS A 24 1.89 11.43 17.12
C HIS A 24 2.48 10.95 18.44
N HIS A 25 1.71 11.15 19.51
CA HIS A 25 1.95 10.52 20.81
C HIS A 25 1.10 9.26 20.89
N PHE A 26 1.72 8.12 21.10
CA PHE A 26 0.99 6.86 21.18
C PHE A 26 0.43 6.67 22.59
N SER A 27 -0.90 6.69 22.73
CA SER A 27 -1.62 6.58 24.02
C SER A 27 -2.26 5.19 24.26
N GLY A 28 -1.74 4.14 23.64
CA GLY A 28 -2.22 2.78 23.86
C GLY A 28 -3.31 2.31 22.88
N ASN A 29 -3.64 1.02 22.94
CA ASN A 29 -4.61 0.40 22.05
C ASN A 29 -6.01 0.40 22.68
N MET A 30 -6.96 1.10 22.07
CA MET A 30 -8.38 1.16 22.51
C MET A 30 -9.01 -0.22 22.72
N ARG A 31 -8.62 -1.22 21.93
CA ARG A 31 -9.09 -2.60 22.08
C ARG A 31 -8.66 -3.21 23.40
N SER A 32 -7.43 -2.96 23.85
CA SER A 32 -6.93 -3.43 25.14
C SER A 32 -7.67 -2.77 26.31
N TYR A 33 -8.05 -1.50 26.18
CA TYR A 33 -8.90 -0.82 27.18
C TYR A 33 -10.32 -1.39 27.24
N ALA A 34 -10.90 -1.74 26.09
CA ALA A 34 -12.24 -2.33 26.01
C ALA A 34 -12.28 -3.78 26.55
N GLN A 35 -11.17 -4.49 26.54
CA GLN A 35 -11.04 -5.86 27.06
C GLN A 35 -10.61 -5.94 28.52
N ALA A 36 -10.29 -4.80 29.13
CA ALA A 36 -9.88 -4.76 30.52
C ALA A 36 -11.05 -5.05 31.46
N ILE A 37 -10.80 -5.92 32.41
CA ILE A 37 -11.73 -6.19 33.48
C ILE A 37 -11.73 -4.96 34.39
N PRO A 38 -12.90 -4.39 34.74
CA PRO A 38 -12.99 -3.17 35.56
C PRO A 38 -12.37 -3.30 36.96
N THR A 39 -12.29 -4.53 37.47
CA THR A 39 -11.73 -4.86 38.80
C THR A 39 -10.62 -5.88 38.58
N MET A 40 -9.41 -5.53 38.99
CA MET A 40 -8.28 -6.49 39.01
C MET A 40 -8.38 -7.28 40.34
N ASP A 41 -9.32 -8.20 40.38
CA ASP A 41 -9.49 -9.08 41.52
C ASP A 41 -8.56 -10.30 41.36
N TYR A 42 -7.93 -10.71 42.43
CA TYR A 42 -7.14 -11.96 42.46
C TYR A 42 -7.48 -12.79 43.69
N VAL A 43 -7.30 -14.09 43.58
CA VAL A 43 -7.50 -15.02 44.69
C VAL A 43 -6.16 -15.51 45.21
N GLU A 44 -5.87 -15.27 46.47
CA GLU A 44 -4.71 -15.85 47.15
C GLU A 44 -5.17 -16.67 48.32
N ASN A 45 -4.80 -17.95 48.39
CA ASN A 45 -5.20 -18.91 49.44
C ASN A 45 -6.73 -18.97 49.67
N GLY A 46 -7.52 -18.89 48.59
CA GLY A 46 -8.96 -18.90 48.64
C GLY A 46 -9.64 -17.58 49.05
N THR A 47 -8.89 -16.53 49.26
CA THR A 47 -9.40 -15.20 49.59
C THR A 47 -9.33 -14.28 48.37
N PHE A 48 -10.47 -13.60 48.09
CA PHE A 48 -10.53 -12.59 47.04
C PHE A 48 -9.93 -11.29 47.51
N TYR A 49 -9.02 -10.76 46.71
CA TYR A 49 -8.42 -9.44 46.90
C TYR A 49 -8.68 -8.59 45.69
N SER A 50 -9.19 -7.37 45.89
CA SER A 50 -9.17 -6.32 44.84
C SER A 50 -7.79 -5.70 44.80
N MET A 51 -7.14 -5.75 43.67
CA MET A 51 -5.82 -5.18 43.51
C MET A 51 -5.89 -3.68 43.25
N PRO A 52 -5.28 -2.81 44.08
CA PRO A 52 -5.21 -1.40 43.79
C PRO A 52 -4.38 -1.13 42.57
N ILE A 53 -4.79 -0.14 41.77
CA ILE A 53 -4.06 0.30 40.54
C ILE A 53 -2.63 0.75 40.90
N VAL A 54 -2.48 1.36 42.07
CA VAL A 54 -1.19 1.79 42.65
C VAL A 54 -1.09 1.22 44.07
N LEU A 55 0.01 0.56 44.36
CA LEU A 55 0.31 0.02 45.69
C LEU A 55 0.69 1.15 46.68
N PRO A 56 0.64 0.90 48.00
CA PRO A 56 1.02 1.89 49.02
C PRO A 56 2.45 2.41 48.91
N ASP A 57 3.36 1.65 48.31
CA ASP A 57 4.74 2.04 48.05
C ASP A 57 4.90 2.89 46.79
N GLY A 58 3.81 3.25 46.14
CA GLY A 58 3.78 4.04 44.92
C GLY A 58 4.02 3.23 43.62
N SER A 59 4.23 1.94 43.74
CA SER A 59 4.41 1.06 42.61
C SER A 59 3.06 0.65 41.99
N TRP A 60 3.05 0.22 40.72
CA TRP A 60 1.84 -0.20 40.04
C TRP A 60 1.36 -1.57 40.52
N GLY A 61 0.07 -1.71 40.77
CA GLY A 61 -0.56 -3.00 41.01
C GLY A 61 -0.44 -3.92 39.77
N HIS A 62 -0.31 -5.23 40.01
CA HIS A 62 -0.21 -6.23 38.96
C HIS A 62 -1.00 -7.48 39.33
N TYR A 63 -1.37 -8.21 38.31
CA TYR A 63 -2.01 -9.52 38.47
C TYR A 63 -0.95 -10.59 38.76
N LYS A 64 -1.13 -11.39 39.84
CA LYS A 64 -0.25 -12.51 40.15
C LYS A 64 -0.77 -13.72 39.39
N GLN A 65 0.03 -14.28 38.48
CA GLN A 65 -0.31 -15.53 37.82
C GLN A 65 -0.03 -16.70 38.78
N GLU A 66 -1.05 -17.45 39.12
CA GLU A 66 -0.85 -18.83 39.60
C GLU A 66 -0.72 -19.78 38.42
N SER A 67 0.16 -20.75 38.52
CA SER A 67 0.72 -21.54 37.40
C SER A 67 -0.24 -22.50 36.70
N ASP A 68 -1.47 -22.70 37.19
CA ASP A 68 -2.39 -23.66 36.59
C ASP A 68 -3.85 -23.17 36.59
N GLY A 69 -4.34 -22.83 35.38
CA GLY A 69 -5.77 -22.75 35.11
C GLY A 69 -6.44 -21.38 35.11
N ASP A 70 -5.69 -20.29 35.23
CA ASP A 70 -6.27 -18.95 35.28
C ASP A 70 -6.75 -18.45 33.92
N ILE A 71 -8.05 -18.17 33.82
CA ILE A 71 -8.71 -17.64 32.60
C ILE A 71 -8.34 -16.19 32.28
N ASN A 72 -7.64 -15.48 33.19
CA ASN A 72 -7.26 -14.08 33.05
C ASN A 72 -5.79 -13.88 32.63
N LYS A 73 -5.21 -14.85 31.95
CA LYS A 73 -3.84 -14.76 31.39
C LYS A 73 -3.73 -13.54 30.50
N GLY A 74 -3.05 -12.50 30.96
CA GLY A 74 -2.65 -11.35 30.13
C GLY A 74 -3.35 -10.03 30.38
N ALA A 75 -4.02 -9.82 31.50
CA ALA A 75 -4.54 -8.50 31.84
C ALA A 75 -3.42 -7.60 32.43
N ASP A 76 -2.81 -6.79 31.59
CA ASP A 76 -1.91 -5.73 32.04
C ASP A 76 -2.65 -4.64 32.78
N ASN A 77 -2.00 -4.00 33.77
CA ASN A 77 -2.52 -2.78 34.36
C ASN A 77 -2.56 -1.66 33.31
N LEU A 78 -3.74 -1.36 32.78
CA LEU A 78 -3.92 -0.43 31.67
C LEU A 78 -3.56 1.01 32.03
N VAL A 79 -3.74 1.41 33.29
CA VAL A 79 -3.35 2.75 33.75
C VAL A 79 -1.82 2.89 33.75
N ALA A 80 -1.13 1.84 34.20
CA ALA A 80 0.31 1.77 34.09
C ALA A 80 0.76 1.78 32.62
N ALA A 81 0.14 0.96 31.77
CA ALA A 81 0.44 0.92 30.35
C ALA A 81 0.19 2.27 29.64
N ALA A 82 -0.88 2.98 29.99
CA ALA A 82 -1.16 4.30 29.44
C ALA A 82 -0.12 5.34 29.86
N LYS A 83 0.25 5.35 31.15
CA LYS A 83 1.25 6.30 31.67
C LYS A 83 2.67 5.99 31.19
N THR A 84 3.04 4.72 31.07
CA THR A 84 4.38 4.32 30.60
C THR A 84 4.59 4.49 29.11
N ARG A 85 3.53 4.44 28.31
CA ARG A 85 3.60 4.62 26.85
C ARG A 85 3.56 6.07 26.38
N THR A 86 3.36 7.04 27.26
CA THR A 86 3.30 8.46 26.89
C THR A 86 4.61 9.03 26.35
N ASP A 87 5.73 8.34 26.54
CA ASP A 87 7.05 8.76 26.08
C ASP A 87 7.40 8.26 24.65
N GLN A 88 6.43 7.76 23.91
CA GLN A 88 6.63 7.33 22.53
C GLN A 88 6.17 8.42 21.57
N ILE A 89 7.12 8.97 20.81
CA ILE A 89 6.88 10.05 19.89
C ILE A 89 7.23 9.60 18.48
N SER A 90 6.26 9.70 17.58
CA SER A 90 6.48 9.55 16.14
C SER A 90 6.38 10.91 15.46
N LYS A 91 7.39 11.27 14.69
CA LYS A 91 7.46 12.50 13.89
C LYS A 91 7.51 12.13 12.43
N TRP A 92 6.81 12.86 11.64
CA TRP A 92 6.80 12.67 10.20
C TRP A 92 6.76 14.02 9.49
N ASP A 93 7.73 14.24 8.61
CA ASP A 93 7.82 15.42 7.78
C ASP A 93 7.80 15.01 6.31
N ARG A 94 7.06 15.74 5.50
CA ARG A 94 7.02 15.53 4.06
C ARG A 94 7.05 16.85 3.31
N LEU A 95 7.94 16.91 2.33
CA LEU A 95 8.04 18.00 1.36
C LEU A 95 7.73 17.46 -0.03
N VAL A 96 6.75 18.04 -0.69
CA VAL A 96 6.46 17.79 -2.11
C VAL A 96 6.63 19.10 -2.86
N ALA A 97 7.51 19.11 -3.84
CA ALA A 97 7.75 20.24 -4.70
C ALA A 97 7.64 19.82 -6.17
N SER A 98 6.95 20.60 -6.98
CA SER A 98 6.88 20.39 -8.42
C SER A 98 7.04 21.69 -9.19
N ALA A 99 7.69 21.59 -10.34
CA ALA A 99 7.82 22.68 -11.29
C ALA A 99 7.49 22.16 -12.69
N PHE A 100 6.88 22.98 -13.52
CA PHE A 100 6.65 22.62 -14.91
C PHE A 100 7.08 23.72 -15.85
N LEU A 101 7.47 23.30 -17.06
CA LEU A 101 7.72 24.14 -18.22
C LEU A 101 6.72 23.75 -19.30
N GLN A 102 6.02 24.74 -19.86
CA GLN A 102 5.15 24.54 -21.01
C GLN A 102 5.57 25.47 -22.13
N LEU A 103 5.67 24.94 -23.33
CA LEU A 103 6.02 25.67 -24.55
C LEU A 103 4.97 25.40 -25.63
N ASP A 104 4.31 26.43 -26.10
CA ASP A 104 3.47 26.38 -27.28
C ASP A 104 4.36 26.56 -28.53
N ILE A 105 4.70 25.45 -29.18
CA ILE A 105 5.69 25.40 -30.27
C ILE A 105 5.07 25.92 -31.58
N ALA A 106 3.83 25.46 -31.86
CA ALA A 106 3.07 25.83 -33.04
C ALA A 106 1.57 25.73 -32.72
N LYS A 107 0.71 26.15 -33.67
CA LYS A 107 -0.75 26.01 -33.49
C LYS A 107 -1.12 24.55 -33.23
N GLY A 108 -1.67 24.28 -32.05
CA GLY A 108 -2.06 22.97 -31.61
C GLY A 108 -0.91 22.07 -31.12
N LEU A 109 0.36 22.51 -31.19
CA LEU A 109 1.51 21.71 -30.76
C LEU A 109 2.12 22.30 -29.49
N THR A 110 2.01 21.55 -28.39
CA THR A 110 2.48 21.97 -27.06
C THR A 110 3.48 20.96 -26.51
N PHE A 111 4.61 21.41 -26.01
CA PHE A 111 5.52 20.61 -25.20
C PHE A 111 5.34 20.95 -23.73
N LYS A 112 5.33 19.90 -22.87
CA LYS A 112 5.30 20.08 -21.42
C LYS A 112 6.32 19.19 -20.76
N ALA A 113 7.06 19.76 -19.79
CA ALA A 113 7.96 19.02 -18.90
C ALA A 113 7.60 19.33 -17.46
N ILE A 114 7.52 18.31 -16.62
CA ILE A 114 7.18 18.40 -15.19
C ILE A 114 8.29 17.72 -14.41
N GLY A 115 8.97 18.49 -13.54
CA GLY A 115 9.91 17.95 -12.57
C GLY A 115 9.27 17.94 -11.19
N SER A 116 9.43 16.86 -10.44
CA SER A 116 8.95 16.74 -9.07
C SER A 116 10.00 16.18 -8.13
N TYR A 117 9.97 16.66 -6.90
CA TYR A 117 10.77 16.18 -5.80
C TYR A 117 9.86 15.88 -4.61
N ASN A 118 9.90 14.65 -4.13
CA ASN A 118 9.17 14.20 -2.95
C ASN A 118 10.20 13.72 -1.93
N TYR A 119 10.22 14.37 -0.77
CA TYR A 119 11.09 14.02 0.34
C TYR A 119 10.25 13.74 1.57
N SER A 120 10.52 12.65 2.25
CA SER A 120 9.88 12.34 3.51
C SER A 120 10.90 11.82 4.51
N THR A 121 10.74 12.25 5.76
CA THR A 121 11.45 11.68 6.88
C THR A 121 10.46 11.25 7.94
N SER A 122 10.70 10.11 8.56
CA SER A 122 9.95 9.64 9.71
C SER A 122 10.91 9.26 10.82
N GLY A 123 10.62 9.75 12.01
CA GLY A 123 11.36 9.44 13.22
C GLY A 123 10.46 8.82 14.27
N TYR A 124 10.95 7.83 14.98
CA TYR A 124 10.34 7.28 16.16
C TYR A 124 11.34 7.35 17.30
N ASP A 125 10.88 7.86 18.42
CA ASP A 125 11.62 7.99 19.67
C ASP A 125 10.74 7.35 20.76
N GLY A 126 11.17 6.24 21.30
CA GLY A 126 10.35 5.46 22.23
C GLY A 126 11.15 4.90 23.38
N TYR A 127 10.75 5.28 24.58
CA TYR A 127 11.20 4.68 25.82
C TYR A 127 10.10 3.84 26.43
N THR A 128 10.42 2.61 26.77
CA THR A 128 9.55 1.70 27.51
C THR A 128 10.17 1.51 28.87
N PRO A 129 9.57 2.07 29.95
CA PRO A 129 10.11 1.95 31.29
C PRO A 129 10.07 0.50 31.78
N TYR A 130 10.93 0.20 32.73
CA TYR A 130 10.89 -1.06 33.45
C TYR A 130 9.53 -1.20 34.14
N ASN A 131 8.79 -2.22 33.77
CA ASN A 131 7.61 -2.60 34.49
C ASN A 131 7.79 -4.02 35.01
N PRO A 132 8.17 -4.22 36.31
CA PRO A 132 8.38 -5.55 36.87
C PRO A 132 7.15 -6.43 36.85
N ARG A 133 6.03 -5.93 36.32
CA ARG A 133 4.69 -6.43 36.51
C ARG A 133 3.88 -6.61 35.24
N THR A 134 4.54 -6.49 34.08
CA THR A 134 3.97 -7.02 32.84
C THR A 134 4.04 -8.53 32.89
N PHE A 135 2.90 -9.16 32.62
CA PHE A 135 2.74 -10.60 32.59
C PHE A 135 3.87 -11.31 31.81
N GLY A 136 4.45 -12.33 32.45
CA GLY A 136 5.33 -13.31 31.79
C GLY A 136 6.82 -13.00 31.73
N SER A 137 7.31 -11.92 32.31
CA SER A 137 8.76 -11.63 32.23
C SER A 137 9.31 -11.08 33.55
N LYS A 138 9.93 -11.96 34.32
CA LYS A 138 10.75 -11.57 35.48
C LYS A 138 12.01 -10.76 35.11
N ASP A 139 12.39 -10.81 33.81
CA ASP A 139 13.65 -10.28 33.27
C ASP A 139 13.43 -9.13 32.27
N ARG A 140 12.23 -8.52 32.25
CA ARG A 140 11.97 -7.43 31.32
C ARG A 140 12.63 -6.16 31.83
N LYS A 141 13.63 -5.71 31.10
CA LYS A 141 14.37 -4.47 31.36
C LYS A 141 13.68 -3.32 30.64
N ASP A 142 13.87 -2.11 31.12
CA ASP A 142 13.52 -0.91 30.36
C ASP A 142 14.25 -0.91 28.99
N SER A 143 13.69 -0.23 28.03
CA SER A 143 14.27 -0.15 26.69
C SER A 143 14.06 1.22 26.06
N TYR A 144 15.04 1.65 25.30
CA TYR A 144 14.97 2.87 24.51
C TYR A 144 15.34 2.59 23.07
N SER A 145 14.54 3.07 22.14
CA SER A 145 14.75 2.88 20.71
C SER A 145 14.55 4.18 19.94
N ILE A 146 15.43 4.41 18.98
CA ILE A 146 15.34 5.50 18.01
C ILE A 146 15.35 4.88 16.63
N ASN A 147 14.33 5.18 15.84
CA ASN A 147 14.25 4.77 14.44
C ASN A 147 14.15 6.03 13.58
N GLN A 148 14.92 6.09 12.52
CA GLN A 148 14.89 7.17 11.57
C GLN A 148 14.89 6.62 10.14
N ASN A 149 13.90 7.02 9.35
CA ASN A 149 13.80 6.69 7.94
C ASN A 149 13.74 7.98 7.13
N GLN A 150 14.44 8.00 6.02
CA GLN A 150 14.46 9.11 5.08
C GLN A 150 14.28 8.54 3.68
N ASN A 151 13.30 9.06 2.95
CA ASN A 151 13.05 8.67 1.56
C ASN A 151 13.04 9.91 0.68
N SER A 152 13.61 9.79 -0.51
CA SER A 152 13.57 10.82 -1.54
C SER A 152 13.23 10.22 -2.90
N GLU A 153 12.39 10.91 -3.64
CA GLU A 153 12.02 10.59 -5.01
C GLU A 153 12.19 11.81 -5.88
N ILE A 154 12.90 11.64 -6.99
CA ILE A 154 13.00 12.64 -8.06
C ILE A 154 12.31 12.05 -9.28
N ALA A 155 11.39 12.80 -9.88
CA ALA A 155 10.72 12.38 -11.10
C ALA A 155 10.73 13.50 -12.14
N LEU A 156 10.84 13.09 -13.40
CA LEU A 156 10.71 13.93 -14.58
C LEU A 156 9.73 13.28 -15.54
N GLU A 157 8.73 14.02 -15.96
CA GLU A 157 7.80 13.64 -17.02
C GLU A 157 7.85 14.69 -18.12
N SER A 158 7.90 14.26 -19.37
CA SER A 158 7.92 15.15 -20.54
C SER A 158 7.06 14.57 -21.64
N PHE A 159 6.25 15.42 -22.27
CA PHE A 159 5.43 15.00 -23.40
C PHE A 159 5.16 16.13 -24.36
N VAL A 160 4.88 15.74 -25.59
CA VAL A 160 4.37 16.59 -26.66
C VAL A 160 2.93 16.23 -26.90
N ASN A 161 2.09 17.26 -26.98
CA ASN A 161 0.66 17.12 -27.31
C ASN A 161 0.38 17.88 -28.60
N TYR A 162 -0.35 17.25 -29.52
CA TYR A 162 -0.83 17.85 -30.76
C TYR A 162 -2.33 17.76 -30.85
N ASP A 163 -3.01 18.91 -30.88
CA ASP A 163 -4.44 19.03 -31.00
C ASP A 163 -4.80 19.71 -32.31
N TRP A 164 -5.58 19.01 -33.11
CA TRP A 164 -6.11 19.52 -34.37
C TRP A 164 -7.61 19.26 -34.46
N SER A 165 -8.37 20.23 -34.94
CA SER A 165 -9.79 20.11 -35.14
C SER A 165 -10.29 20.94 -36.32
N ASN A 166 -11.33 20.40 -36.98
CA ASN A 166 -12.18 21.10 -37.92
C ASN A 166 -13.66 20.83 -37.58
N ASP A 167 -14.59 21.17 -38.45
CA ASP A 167 -16.03 21.02 -38.21
C ASP A 167 -16.47 19.55 -37.97
N HIS A 168 -15.76 18.60 -38.53
CA HIS A 168 -16.11 17.18 -38.49
C HIS A 168 -15.15 16.31 -37.75
N HIS A 169 -13.89 16.68 -37.69
CA HIS A 169 -12.80 15.85 -37.15
C HIS A 169 -12.08 16.57 -36.01
N ARG A 170 -11.86 15.82 -34.94
CA ARG A 170 -10.98 16.25 -33.86
C ARG A 170 -9.96 15.15 -33.58
N VAL A 171 -8.68 15.52 -33.61
CA VAL A 171 -7.55 14.64 -33.31
C VAL A 171 -6.75 15.23 -32.16
N SER A 172 -6.48 14.41 -31.14
CA SER A 172 -5.51 14.73 -30.09
C SER A 172 -4.51 13.60 -30.00
N ALA A 173 -3.25 13.91 -30.22
CA ALA A 173 -2.15 12.95 -30.17
C ALA A 173 -1.13 13.39 -29.13
N MET A 174 -0.68 12.47 -28.29
CA MET A 174 0.31 12.71 -27.25
C MET A 174 1.38 11.63 -27.29
N ALA A 175 2.65 12.03 -27.14
CA ALA A 175 3.76 11.12 -26.95
C ALA A 175 4.70 11.68 -25.89
N GLY A 176 5.22 10.82 -25.01
CA GLY A 176 6.09 11.28 -23.94
C GLY A 176 6.87 10.17 -23.27
N PHE A 177 7.69 10.58 -22.34
CA PHE A 177 8.42 9.68 -21.45
C PHE A 177 8.40 10.20 -20.02
N SER A 178 8.60 9.28 -19.06
CA SER A 178 8.84 9.63 -17.67
C SER A 178 9.94 8.79 -17.07
N VAL A 179 10.64 9.34 -16.07
CA VAL A 179 11.65 8.65 -15.29
C VAL A 179 11.49 9.08 -13.83
N SER A 180 11.61 8.12 -12.91
CA SER A 180 11.72 8.41 -11.47
C SER A 180 12.78 7.55 -10.81
N ASP A 181 13.50 8.16 -9.87
CA ASP A 181 14.47 7.52 -8.98
C ASP A 181 14.01 7.68 -7.55
N THR A 182 13.88 6.58 -6.82
CA THR A 182 13.60 6.56 -5.39
C THR A 182 14.81 6.02 -4.63
N ASP A 183 15.19 6.70 -3.57
CA ASP A 183 16.31 6.35 -2.70
C ASP A 183 15.89 6.48 -1.23
N GLY A 184 16.33 5.56 -0.37
CA GLY A 184 16.00 5.53 1.04
C GLY A 184 17.23 5.28 1.92
N VAL A 185 17.22 5.86 3.11
CA VAL A 185 18.20 5.60 4.17
C VAL A 185 17.43 5.36 5.45
N TRP A 186 17.82 4.33 6.20
CA TRP A 186 17.19 4.03 7.48
C TRP A 186 18.22 3.71 8.54
N LEU A 187 17.90 4.06 9.77
CA LEU A 187 18.71 3.80 10.97
C LEU A 187 17.79 3.41 12.11
N ASN A 188 18.06 2.27 12.72
CA ASN A 188 17.42 1.80 13.94
C ASN A 188 18.49 1.56 14.98
N THR A 189 18.30 2.13 16.16
CA THR A 189 19.20 1.87 17.28
C THR A 189 18.38 1.70 18.55
N SER A 190 18.78 0.76 19.40
CA SER A 190 18.11 0.50 20.67
C SER A 190 19.08 -0.05 21.70
N ALA A 191 18.70 0.11 22.95
CA ALA A 191 19.36 -0.55 24.09
C ALA A 191 18.32 -0.77 25.19
N SER A 192 18.66 -1.62 26.15
CA SER A 192 17.89 -1.87 27.36
C SER A 192 18.76 -1.80 28.60
N ASP A 193 18.14 -1.77 29.79
CA ASP A 193 18.79 -1.74 31.08
C ASP A 193 19.50 -0.40 31.33
N PHE A 194 18.73 0.64 31.57
CA PHE A 194 19.27 1.97 31.90
C PHE A 194 19.36 2.20 33.42
N PRO A 195 20.31 3.03 33.89
CA PRO A 195 20.48 3.31 35.31
C PRO A 195 19.31 3.99 35.99
N ALA A 196 18.48 4.69 35.21
CA ALA A 196 17.25 5.36 35.70
C ALA A 196 16.27 5.63 34.54
N ASP A 197 14.99 5.68 34.86
CA ASP A 197 13.86 5.85 33.92
C ASP A 197 13.85 7.16 33.12
N ASN A 198 14.62 8.15 33.54
CA ASN A 198 14.73 9.45 32.85
C ASN A 198 15.89 9.53 31.88
N ILE A 199 16.70 8.48 31.74
CA ILE A 199 17.85 8.45 30.83
C ILE A 199 17.40 8.01 29.46
N ARG A 200 17.56 8.91 28.47
CA ARG A 200 17.24 8.70 27.04
C ARG A 200 18.51 8.75 26.19
N GLN A 201 19.53 8.02 26.61
CA GLN A 201 20.85 8.02 25.95
C GLN A 201 21.38 6.59 25.84
N ILE A 202 21.35 6.04 24.61
CA ILE A 202 21.71 4.63 24.32
C ILE A 202 23.11 4.26 24.80
N SER A 203 24.05 5.23 24.84
CA SER A 203 25.41 4.99 25.31
C SER A 203 25.50 4.65 26.79
N LEU A 204 24.51 5.03 27.61
CA LEU A 204 24.51 4.91 29.07
C LEU A 204 23.79 3.66 29.59
N THR A 205 23.54 2.67 28.77
CA THR A 205 22.97 1.40 29.25
C THR A 205 23.93 0.68 30.19
N ASN A 206 23.40 0.04 31.22
CA ASN A 206 24.13 -0.87 32.10
C ASN A 206 24.54 -2.16 31.40
N ASP A 207 23.81 -2.54 30.32
CA ASP A 207 24.05 -3.73 29.53
C ASP A 207 24.54 -3.37 28.12
N PRO A 208 25.86 -3.22 27.92
CA PRO A 208 26.41 -2.91 26.60
C PRO A 208 26.08 -3.95 25.53
N SER A 209 25.78 -5.21 25.92
CA SER A 209 25.41 -6.28 24.99
C SER A 209 24.00 -6.13 24.42
N SER A 210 23.15 -5.35 25.09
CA SER A 210 21.79 -5.03 24.63
C SER A 210 21.75 -3.99 23.50
N LYS A 211 22.90 -3.30 23.26
CA LYS A 211 22.97 -2.29 22.18
C LYS A 211 22.81 -2.95 20.81
N THR A 212 21.82 -2.53 20.08
CA THR A 212 21.65 -2.90 18.68
C THR A 212 21.66 -1.64 17.82
N THR A 213 22.38 -1.68 16.73
CA THR A 213 22.36 -0.63 15.72
C THR A 213 22.30 -1.29 14.36
N ASN A 214 21.23 -1.05 13.66
CA ASN A 214 21.03 -1.50 12.31
C ASN A 214 20.73 -0.30 11.44
N GLY A 215 21.36 -0.21 10.29
CA GLY A 215 21.12 0.90 9.38
C GLY A 215 21.58 0.54 7.97
N GLY A 216 21.04 1.23 7.02
CA GLY A 216 21.38 0.95 5.64
C GLY A 216 20.78 1.96 4.68
N ARG A 217 21.11 1.73 3.43
CA ARG A 217 20.50 2.41 2.29
C ARG A 217 19.69 1.40 1.50
N ASP A 218 18.46 1.76 1.19
CA ASP A 218 17.63 0.96 0.32
C ASP A 218 18.23 0.91 -1.08
N LEU A 219 18.00 -0.20 -1.79
CA LEU A 219 18.37 -0.29 -3.19
C LEU A 219 17.54 0.72 -3.97
N LYS A 220 18.23 1.53 -4.78
CA LYS A 220 17.57 2.49 -5.67
C LYS A 220 16.56 1.82 -6.56
N THR A 221 15.32 2.28 -6.49
CA THR A 221 14.27 1.87 -7.41
C THR A 221 14.12 2.92 -8.50
N ARG A 222 14.28 2.49 -9.74
CA ARG A 222 14.13 3.33 -10.93
C ARG A 222 12.99 2.84 -11.77
N TYR A 223 12.12 3.78 -12.15
CA TYR A 223 11.10 3.56 -13.17
C TYR A 223 11.39 4.42 -14.39
N GLN A 224 11.11 3.87 -15.56
CA GLN A 224 11.22 4.56 -16.85
C GLN A 224 10.06 4.16 -17.73
N SER A 225 9.37 5.12 -18.32
CA SER A 225 8.18 4.84 -19.11
C SER A 225 8.20 5.64 -20.40
N TYR A 226 7.70 5.01 -21.46
CA TYR A 226 7.38 5.64 -22.75
C TYR A 226 5.90 5.46 -23.01
N PHE A 227 5.22 6.50 -23.43
CA PHE A 227 3.79 6.44 -23.66
C PHE A 227 3.34 7.24 -24.87
N GLY A 228 2.27 6.77 -25.48
CA GLY A 228 1.60 7.45 -26.57
C GLY A 228 0.10 7.27 -26.47
N ARG A 229 -0.65 8.29 -26.83
CA ARG A 229 -2.11 8.31 -26.88
C ARG A 229 -2.59 9.00 -28.15
N LEU A 230 -3.59 8.42 -28.76
CA LEU A 230 -4.34 9.01 -29.87
C LEU A 230 -5.80 9.01 -29.52
N THR A 231 -6.45 10.17 -29.59
CA THR A 231 -7.90 10.31 -29.49
C THR A 231 -8.40 10.92 -30.79
N TYR A 232 -9.37 10.26 -31.40
CA TYR A 232 -10.03 10.71 -32.60
C TYR A 232 -11.53 10.81 -32.39
N SER A 233 -12.13 11.92 -32.76
CA SER A 233 -13.56 12.13 -32.73
C SER A 233 -14.07 12.55 -34.12
N LEU A 234 -15.08 11.83 -34.61
CA LEU A 234 -15.77 12.12 -35.86
C LEU A 234 -17.17 12.67 -35.57
N ASN A 235 -17.43 13.90 -36.01
CA ASN A 235 -18.69 14.61 -35.81
C ASN A 235 -19.15 14.68 -34.33
N ASP A 236 -18.23 14.56 -33.37
CA ASP A 236 -18.53 14.40 -31.94
C ASP A 236 -19.47 13.21 -31.61
N ARG A 237 -19.64 12.26 -32.57
CA ARG A 237 -20.50 11.07 -32.43
C ARG A 237 -19.71 9.80 -32.16
N TYR A 238 -18.64 9.58 -32.92
CA TYR A 238 -17.79 8.41 -32.82
C TYR A 238 -16.45 8.83 -32.23
N ILE A 239 -16.12 8.34 -31.04
CA ILE A 239 -14.91 8.71 -30.34
C ILE A 239 -14.09 7.44 -30.13
N LEU A 240 -12.88 7.44 -30.66
CA LEU A 240 -11.90 6.36 -30.48
C LEU A 240 -10.71 6.90 -29.69
N THR A 241 -10.29 6.18 -28.67
CA THR A 241 -9.02 6.45 -27.97
C THR A 241 -8.17 5.19 -27.96
N ALA A 242 -6.90 5.31 -28.35
CA ALA A 242 -5.91 4.26 -28.25
C ALA A 242 -4.71 4.78 -27.47
N THR A 243 -4.19 3.95 -26.57
CA THR A 243 -3.01 4.28 -25.77
C THR A 243 -2.07 3.08 -25.73
N VAL A 244 -0.79 3.34 -25.80
CA VAL A 244 0.24 2.34 -25.53
C VAL A 244 1.21 2.93 -24.52
N ARG A 245 1.56 2.13 -23.49
CA ARG A 245 2.55 2.48 -22.50
C ARG A 245 3.54 1.34 -22.34
N ARG A 246 4.83 1.67 -22.34
CA ARG A 246 5.90 0.74 -22.07
C ARG A 246 6.64 1.20 -20.82
N ASP A 247 6.51 0.42 -19.77
CA ASP A 247 7.07 0.72 -18.44
C ASP A 247 8.24 -0.20 -18.14
N GLY A 248 9.31 0.37 -17.61
CA GLY A 248 10.50 -0.32 -17.14
C GLY A 248 10.70 -0.12 -15.64
N SER A 249 11.13 -1.17 -14.94
CA SER A 249 11.43 -1.12 -13.50
C SER A 249 12.76 -1.81 -13.21
N SER A 250 13.56 -1.22 -12.32
CA SER A 250 14.79 -1.84 -11.82
C SER A 250 14.53 -3.04 -10.89
N ASN A 251 13.29 -3.27 -10.49
CA ASN A 251 12.91 -4.40 -9.62
C ASN A 251 13.03 -5.75 -10.34
N PHE A 252 13.05 -5.75 -11.67
CA PHE A 252 13.11 -6.95 -12.48
C PHE A 252 14.48 -7.15 -13.12
N GLY A 253 14.81 -8.42 -13.41
CA GLY A 253 16.01 -8.82 -14.15
C GLY A 253 16.06 -8.22 -15.56
N SER A 254 17.25 -8.23 -16.17
CA SER A 254 17.51 -7.55 -17.46
C SER A 254 16.56 -7.96 -18.60
N GLY A 255 16.09 -9.23 -18.62
CA GLY A 255 15.18 -9.75 -19.64
C GLY A 255 13.74 -9.28 -19.51
N ASN A 256 13.27 -8.95 -18.30
CA ASN A 256 11.87 -8.68 -17.99
C ASN A 256 11.62 -7.27 -17.41
N ARG A 257 12.59 -6.38 -17.53
CA ARG A 257 12.48 -5.02 -17.02
C ARG A 257 11.32 -4.24 -17.59
N TYR A 258 11.00 -4.47 -18.86
CA TYR A 258 9.98 -3.70 -19.56
C TYR A 258 8.72 -4.51 -19.80
N GLY A 259 7.57 -3.95 -19.39
CA GLY A 259 6.23 -4.39 -19.76
C GLY A 259 5.61 -3.41 -20.76
N THR A 260 4.77 -3.91 -21.67
CA THR A 260 4.03 -3.07 -22.63
C THR A 260 2.54 -3.27 -22.41
N PHE A 261 1.81 -2.17 -22.22
CA PHE A 261 0.43 -2.14 -21.78
C PHE A 261 -0.40 -1.31 -22.76
N PRO A 262 -1.05 -1.95 -23.75
CA PRO A 262 -1.97 -1.29 -24.66
C PRO A 262 -3.34 -1.09 -24.04
N SER A 263 -4.08 -0.08 -24.52
CA SER A 263 -5.50 0.11 -24.23
C SER A 263 -6.22 0.76 -25.41
N ALA A 264 -7.50 0.45 -25.56
CA ALA A 264 -8.37 1.07 -26.56
C ALA A 264 -9.77 1.26 -25.99
N SER A 265 -10.43 2.34 -26.38
CA SER A 265 -11.82 2.59 -26.06
C SER A 265 -12.57 3.20 -27.24
N LEU A 266 -13.84 2.82 -27.37
CA LEU A 266 -14.77 3.33 -28.36
C LEU A 266 -16.01 3.87 -27.64
N ALA A 267 -16.45 5.05 -28.03
CA ALA A 267 -17.73 5.60 -27.58
C ALA A 267 -18.54 6.08 -28.78
N TRP A 268 -19.83 5.74 -28.77
CA TRP A 268 -20.80 6.14 -29.77
C TRP A 268 -21.93 6.93 -29.10
N ARG A 269 -22.03 8.21 -29.44
CA ARG A 269 -23.10 9.10 -28.98
C ARG A 269 -24.32 8.91 -29.87
N LEU A 270 -25.14 7.94 -29.52
CA LEU A 270 -26.38 7.60 -30.24
C LEU A 270 -27.37 8.77 -30.26
N SER A 271 -27.40 9.60 -29.20
CA SER A 271 -28.24 10.79 -29.17
C SER A 271 -27.99 11.78 -30.32
N GLU A 272 -26.83 11.70 -30.97
CA GLU A 272 -26.49 12.55 -32.11
C GLU A 272 -26.96 11.97 -33.47
N GLU A 273 -27.47 10.75 -33.46
CA GLU A 273 -28.04 10.10 -34.67
C GLU A 273 -29.46 10.55 -34.95
N ASN A 274 -29.80 10.78 -36.23
CA ASN A 274 -31.10 11.30 -36.62
C ASN A 274 -32.27 10.40 -36.16
N PHE A 275 -32.08 9.07 -36.18
CA PHE A 275 -33.11 8.13 -35.76
C PHE A 275 -33.42 8.16 -34.27
N ILE A 276 -32.45 8.57 -33.43
CA ILE A 276 -32.64 8.78 -31.98
C ILE A 276 -33.13 10.21 -31.71
N LYS A 277 -32.57 11.22 -32.39
CA LYS A 277 -33.03 12.62 -32.26
C LYS A 277 -34.52 12.78 -32.53
N ASN A 278 -35.04 12.09 -33.55
CA ASN A 278 -36.46 12.14 -33.91
C ASN A 278 -37.39 11.58 -32.82
N LEU A 279 -36.88 10.76 -31.91
CA LEU A 279 -37.68 10.23 -30.80
C LEU A 279 -37.95 11.30 -29.71
N ASN A 280 -37.15 12.37 -29.64
CA ASN A 280 -37.24 13.44 -28.64
C ASN A 280 -37.30 12.93 -27.19
N LEU A 281 -36.78 11.73 -26.92
CA LEU A 281 -36.84 11.06 -25.63
C LEU A 281 -35.56 11.26 -24.81
N PHE A 282 -34.40 11.14 -25.48
CA PHE A 282 -33.09 11.16 -24.83
C PHE A 282 -32.44 12.52 -24.94
N SER A 283 -32.02 13.09 -23.81
CA SER A 283 -31.10 14.24 -23.78
C SER A 283 -29.68 13.83 -24.06
N ASN A 284 -29.28 12.61 -23.64
CA ASN A 284 -28.02 11.97 -23.97
C ASN A 284 -28.22 10.45 -24.02
N LEU A 285 -27.69 9.81 -25.05
CA LEU A 285 -27.62 8.36 -25.14
C LEU A 285 -26.25 7.99 -25.74
N LYS A 286 -25.43 7.27 -24.96
CA LYS A 286 -24.09 6.92 -25.37
C LYS A 286 -23.74 5.48 -24.96
N ILE A 287 -23.26 4.70 -25.92
CA ILE A 287 -22.65 3.39 -25.68
C ILE A 287 -21.13 3.57 -25.64
N ARG A 288 -20.49 2.88 -24.74
CA ARG A 288 -19.03 2.84 -24.63
C ARG A 288 -18.54 1.43 -24.40
N ALA A 289 -17.40 1.11 -25.01
CA ALA A 289 -16.68 -0.12 -24.80
C ALA A 289 -15.19 0.20 -24.63
N GLY A 290 -14.55 -0.46 -23.70
CA GLY A 290 -13.14 -0.27 -23.43
C GLY A 290 -12.47 -1.58 -23.06
N TRP A 291 -11.22 -1.70 -23.49
CA TRP A 291 -10.29 -2.74 -23.08
C TRP A 291 -8.92 -2.14 -22.84
N GLY A 292 -8.24 -2.60 -21.82
CA GLY A 292 -6.91 -2.11 -21.56
C GLY A 292 -6.14 -2.99 -20.57
N GLN A 293 -4.83 -2.86 -20.64
CA GLN A 293 -3.89 -3.50 -19.74
C GLN A 293 -3.12 -2.44 -18.95
N THR A 294 -2.83 -2.74 -17.69
CA THR A 294 -1.93 -1.98 -16.82
C THR A 294 -0.96 -2.93 -16.13
N GLY A 295 0.29 -2.51 -15.99
CA GLY A 295 1.30 -3.25 -15.27
C GLY A 295 1.39 -2.88 -13.80
N ASN A 296 1.74 -3.85 -12.96
CA ASN A 296 2.13 -3.62 -11.59
C ASN A 296 3.49 -4.29 -11.34
N ALA A 297 4.45 -3.52 -10.83
CA ALA A 297 5.79 -4.01 -10.52
C ALA A 297 5.89 -4.65 -9.13
N GLY A 298 4.77 -4.73 -8.39
CA GLY A 298 4.77 -5.14 -6.98
C GLY A 298 5.32 -4.06 -6.04
N SER A 299 5.07 -4.24 -4.77
CA SER A 299 5.54 -3.33 -3.70
C SER A 299 6.92 -3.67 -3.16
N ALA A 300 7.43 -4.87 -3.43
CA ALA A 300 8.73 -5.30 -2.95
C ALA A 300 9.86 -4.73 -3.83
N THR A 301 10.79 -4.04 -3.22
CA THR A 301 11.98 -3.53 -3.91
C THR A 301 12.96 -4.65 -4.20
N SER A 302 13.60 -4.61 -5.38
CA SER A 302 14.72 -5.48 -5.73
C SER A 302 14.43 -6.98 -5.68
N LEU A 303 13.26 -7.39 -6.22
CA LEU A 303 12.84 -8.80 -6.27
C LEU A 303 13.84 -9.70 -7.00
N SER A 304 14.62 -9.15 -7.94
CA SER A 304 15.59 -9.87 -8.76
C SER A 304 17.05 -9.80 -8.26
N VAL A 305 17.28 -9.17 -7.09
CA VAL A 305 18.62 -9.02 -6.51
C VAL A 305 18.74 -9.91 -5.27
N PRO A 306 19.82 -10.73 -5.15
CA PRO A 306 20.05 -11.53 -3.95
C PRO A 306 20.13 -10.66 -2.71
N GLN A 307 19.29 -10.95 -1.74
CA GLN A 307 19.40 -10.37 -0.40
C GLN A 307 20.29 -11.25 0.44
N LEU A 308 21.34 -10.66 1.01
CA LEU A 308 22.31 -11.34 1.86
C LEU A 308 21.97 -11.12 3.34
N SER A 309 22.13 -12.15 4.14
CA SER A 309 21.96 -12.08 5.59
C SER A 309 23.16 -12.71 6.28
N SER A 310 23.58 -12.09 7.38
CA SER A 310 24.59 -12.66 8.28
C SER A 310 23.99 -13.54 9.37
N LEU A 311 22.66 -13.54 9.54
CA LEU A 311 22.03 -14.17 10.70
C LEU A 311 21.94 -15.69 10.65
N ASN A 312 22.06 -16.31 9.48
CA ASN A 312 21.77 -17.75 9.30
C ASN A 312 22.99 -18.61 8.96
N CYS A 313 24.19 -18.03 8.91
CA CYS A 313 25.40 -18.76 8.53
C CYS A 313 26.49 -18.51 9.55
N MET A 314 26.51 -19.35 10.58
CA MET A 314 27.70 -19.45 11.44
C MET A 314 28.66 -20.46 10.83
N TYR A 315 29.92 -20.06 10.69
CA TYR A 315 30.98 -20.99 10.33
C TYR A 315 31.95 -21.15 11.51
N TYR A 316 32.46 -22.36 11.64
CA TYR A 316 33.49 -22.67 12.63
C TYR A 316 34.81 -22.82 11.90
N MET A 317 35.83 -22.14 12.39
CA MET A 317 37.20 -22.27 11.87
C MET A 317 38.22 -22.37 12.99
N MET A 318 39.26 -23.09 12.71
CA MET A 318 40.40 -23.20 13.63
C MET A 318 41.37 -22.05 13.35
N ILE A 319 41.51 -21.14 14.30
CA ILE A 319 42.50 -20.06 14.24
C ILE A 319 43.43 -20.20 15.44
N GLY A 320 44.72 -20.37 15.19
CA GLY A 320 45.71 -20.48 16.26
C GLY A 320 45.51 -21.66 17.23
N GLY A 321 44.87 -22.78 16.74
CA GLY A 321 44.59 -23.94 17.57
C GLY A 321 43.31 -23.86 18.38
N SER A 322 42.57 -22.76 18.29
CA SER A 322 41.26 -22.57 18.95
C SER A 322 40.14 -22.58 17.95
N MET A 323 38.99 -23.21 18.29
CA MET A 323 37.78 -23.18 17.47
C MET A 323 37.10 -21.84 17.66
N THR A 324 36.96 -21.09 16.58
CA THR A 324 36.32 -19.78 16.57
C THR A 324 35.10 -19.82 15.64
N ASN A 325 34.00 -19.26 16.08
CA ASN A 325 32.84 -19.07 15.24
C ASN A 325 32.81 -17.66 14.67
N GLY A 326 32.41 -17.50 13.42
CA GLY A 326 32.24 -16.24 12.76
C GLY A 326 30.87 -16.16 12.08
N ALA A 327 30.35 -14.96 11.92
CA ALA A 327 29.15 -14.74 11.13
C ALA A 327 29.47 -14.91 9.63
N GLY A 328 28.85 -15.89 8.99
CA GLY A 328 28.89 -16.03 7.54
C GLY A 328 27.84 -15.13 6.86
N ILE A 329 28.01 -14.94 5.58
CA ILE A 329 27.02 -14.22 4.74
C ILE A 329 26.44 -15.24 3.75
N ALA A 330 25.14 -15.37 3.73
CA ALA A 330 24.43 -16.23 2.80
C ALA A 330 23.24 -15.53 2.17
N GLN A 331 22.82 -16.04 1.02
CA GLN A 331 21.58 -15.62 0.40
C GLN A 331 20.40 -16.00 1.29
N GLN A 332 19.53 -15.03 1.57
CA GLN A 332 18.39 -15.21 2.49
C GLN A 332 17.17 -15.83 1.82
N LYS A 333 16.98 -15.57 0.54
CA LYS A 333 15.80 -15.99 -0.22
C LYS A 333 16.18 -16.50 -1.59
N GLU A 334 15.45 -17.48 -2.08
CA GLU A 334 15.52 -17.90 -3.46
C GLU A 334 15.01 -16.77 -4.39
N ILE A 335 15.62 -16.66 -5.57
CA ILE A 335 15.31 -15.63 -6.55
C ILE A 335 14.81 -16.28 -7.82
N ASP A 336 13.65 -15.86 -8.29
CA ASP A 336 13.19 -16.16 -9.64
C ASP A 336 13.72 -15.08 -10.60
N THR A 337 14.70 -15.45 -11.41
CA THR A 337 15.29 -14.54 -12.40
C THR A 337 14.34 -14.20 -13.56
N ASN A 338 13.24 -14.95 -13.70
CA ASN A 338 12.24 -14.77 -14.74
C ASN A 338 11.06 -13.91 -14.29
N LEU A 339 11.13 -13.33 -13.11
CA LEU A 339 10.09 -12.43 -12.63
C LEU A 339 9.78 -11.33 -13.64
N LYS A 340 8.49 -11.14 -13.90
CA LYS A 340 7.94 -10.14 -14.80
C LYS A 340 6.81 -9.34 -14.14
N TRP A 341 6.35 -8.33 -14.85
CA TRP A 341 5.24 -7.49 -14.44
C TRP A 341 3.94 -8.30 -14.24
N GLU A 342 3.22 -8.01 -13.15
CA GLU A 342 1.81 -8.40 -13.06
C GLU A 342 1.02 -7.62 -14.11
N THR A 343 0.05 -8.26 -14.73
CA THR A 343 -0.81 -7.63 -15.72
C THR A 343 -2.24 -7.58 -15.24
N ASN A 344 -2.78 -6.38 -15.08
CA ASN A 344 -4.20 -6.14 -14.84
C ASN A 344 -4.86 -5.79 -16.17
N GLU A 345 -5.73 -6.68 -16.65
CA GLU A 345 -6.52 -6.53 -17.87
C GLU A 345 -7.96 -6.23 -17.51
N GLN A 346 -8.51 -5.17 -18.07
CA GLN A 346 -9.90 -4.79 -17.85
C GLN A 346 -10.64 -4.62 -19.16
N THR A 347 -11.85 -5.20 -19.24
CA THR A 347 -12.83 -4.95 -20.27
C THR A 347 -14.08 -4.39 -19.62
N ASN A 348 -14.63 -3.32 -20.18
CA ASN A 348 -15.89 -2.76 -19.73
C ASN A 348 -16.76 -2.34 -20.91
N ILE A 349 -18.07 -2.52 -20.75
CA ILE A 349 -19.12 -2.06 -21.67
C ILE A 349 -20.10 -1.26 -20.85
N GLY A 350 -20.37 -0.03 -21.27
CA GLY A 350 -21.23 0.89 -20.55
C GLY A 350 -22.28 1.54 -21.44
N LEU A 351 -23.40 1.88 -20.82
CA LEU A 351 -24.51 2.62 -21.42
C LEU A 351 -24.81 3.82 -20.52
N ASP A 352 -24.69 5.03 -21.07
CA ASP A 352 -25.07 6.28 -20.41
C ASP A 352 -26.35 6.80 -21.05
N MET A 353 -27.34 7.11 -20.25
CA MET A 353 -28.65 7.64 -20.67
C MET A 353 -28.98 8.89 -19.86
N ALA A 354 -29.55 9.89 -20.52
CA ALA A 354 -30.13 11.04 -19.81
C ALA A 354 -31.45 11.44 -20.48
N PHE A 355 -32.38 11.88 -19.67
CA PHE A 355 -33.76 12.24 -20.02
C PHE A 355 -34.09 13.63 -19.45
N MET A 356 -35.18 14.24 -19.95
CA MET A 356 -35.73 15.48 -19.41
C MET A 356 -34.68 16.60 -19.30
N ASN A 357 -33.98 16.89 -20.40
CA ASN A 357 -32.90 17.88 -20.44
C ASN A 357 -31.80 17.65 -19.38
N ASN A 358 -31.41 16.37 -19.20
CA ASN A 358 -30.44 15.90 -18.21
C ASN A 358 -30.88 15.98 -16.73
N GLU A 359 -32.17 16.23 -16.44
CA GLU A 359 -32.67 16.16 -15.06
C GLU A 359 -32.52 14.73 -14.49
N LEU A 360 -32.78 13.70 -15.31
CA LEU A 360 -32.67 12.30 -14.94
C LEU A 360 -31.55 11.61 -15.74
N SER A 361 -30.59 11.01 -15.09
CA SER A 361 -29.49 10.30 -15.72
C SER A 361 -29.28 8.91 -15.12
N PHE A 362 -28.90 7.96 -15.99
CA PHE A 362 -28.54 6.59 -15.65
C PHE A 362 -27.24 6.22 -16.32
N SER A 363 -26.40 5.47 -15.60
CA SER A 363 -25.23 4.80 -16.15
C SER A 363 -25.23 3.35 -15.69
N VAL A 364 -25.02 2.44 -16.62
CA VAL A 364 -24.92 1.00 -16.36
C VAL A 364 -23.63 0.51 -17.01
N ASP A 365 -22.77 -0.12 -16.22
CA ASP A 365 -21.51 -0.70 -16.65
C ASP A 365 -21.45 -2.18 -16.33
N TYR A 366 -21.00 -2.98 -17.27
CA TYR A 366 -20.54 -4.33 -17.05
C TYR A 366 -19.04 -4.39 -17.20
N PHE A 367 -18.35 -4.92 -16.19
CA PHE A 367 -16.90 -5.04 -16.22
C PHE A 367 -16.42 -6.47 -15.97
N ILE A 368 -15.27 -6.78 -16.58
CA ILE A 368 -14.46 -7.95 -16.30
C ILE A 368 -13.03 -7.45 -16.06
N ARG A 369 -12.46 -7.75 -14.89
CA ARG A 369 -11.08 -7.46 -14.55
C ARG A 369 -10.34 -8.76 -14.25
N ASN A 370 -9.25 -9.00 -14.95
CA ASN A 370 -8.35 -10.13 -14.75
C ASN A 370 -7.02 -9.60 -14.23
N SER A 371 -6.60 -10.05 -13.06
CA SER A 371 -5.24 -9.83 -12.55
C SER A 371 -4.46 -11.10 -12.79
N LYS A 372 -3.50 -11.04 -13.72
CA LYS A 372 -2.71 -12.16 -14.21
C LYS A 372 -1.26 -12.01 -13.77
N ASP A 373 -0.54 -13.13 -13.71
CA ASP A 373 0.88 -13.15 -13.35
C ASP A 373 1.16 -12.47 -12.00
N LEU A 374 0.26 -12.66 -11.01
CA LEU A 374 0.39 -12.05 -9.69
C LEU A 374 1.73 -12.41 -9.05
N LEU A 375 2.39 -11.42 -8.49
CA LEU A 375 3.64 -11.61 -7.73
C LEU A 375 3.30 -12.15 -6.33
N ILE A 376 3.40 -13.45 -6.16
CA ILE A 376 3.07 -14.11 -4.90
C ILE A 376 4.28 -14.77 -4.28
N TYR A 377 4.23 -14.91 -2.96
CA TYR A 377 5.20 -15.66 -2.18
C TYR A 377 4.81 -17.13 -2.18
N ARG A 378 5.51 -17.94 -2.96
CA ARG A 378 5.26 -19.38 -3.04
C ARG A 378 6.18 -20.12 -2.09
N GLN A 379 5.63 -21.02 -1.29
CA GLN A 379 6.42 -21.96 -0.50
C GLN A 379 7.07 -23.00 -1.40
N ILE A 380 8.33 -23.32 -1.14
CA ILE A 380 9.11 -24.32 -1.86
C ILE A 380 9.64 -25.36 -0.88
N ARG A 381 10.06 -26.51 -1.40
CA ARG A 381 10.57 -27.58 -0.56
C ARG A 381 11.86 -27.14 0.16
N PRO A 382 11.97 -27.28 1.49
CA PRO A 382 13.17 -26.89 2.25
C PRO A 382 14.46 -27.58 1.79
N SER A 383 14.37 -28.70 1.07
CA SER A 383 15.52 -29.36 0.45
C SER A 383 16.28 -28.53 -0.57
N THR A 384 15.69 -27.42 -1.06
CA THR A 384 16.37 -26.44 -1.93
C THR A 384 17.31 -25.50 -1.15
N GLY A 385 17.25 -25.52 0.19
CA GLY A 385 17.93 -24.58 1.07
C GLY A 385 17.12 -23.32 1.38
N PHE A 386 15.93 -23.18 0.81
CA PHE A 386 15.04 -22.03 1.00
C PHE A 386 13.63 -22.51 1.31
N THR A 387 12.84 -21.66 1.96
CA THR A 387 11.45 -21.99 2.32
C THR A 387 10.45 -21.39 1.35
N SER A 388 10.84 -20.35 0.62
CA SER A 388 9.93 -19.61 -0.26
C SER A 388 10.66 -18.86 -1.36
N VAL A 389 9.93 -18.55 -2.43
CA VAL A 389 10.37 -17.77 -3.58
C VAL A 389 9.25 -16.83 -4.04
N TYR A 390 9.61 -15.61 -4.44
CA TYR A 390 8.71 -14.76 -5.21
C TYR A 390 8.63 -15.26 -6.65
N THR A 391 7.43 -15.46 -7.14
CA THR A 391 7.22 -15.90 -8.53
C THR A 391 5.92 -15.31 -9.09
N ASN A 392 5.83 -15.21 -10.41
CA ASN A 392 4.58 -14.87 -11.06
C ASN A 392 3.70 -16.10 -11.12
N ALA A 393 2.74 -16.20 -10.20
CA ALA A 393 1.76 -17.27 -10.17
C ALA A 393 0.44 -16.72 -9.66
N GLY A 394 -0.61 -17.01 -10.37
CA GLY A 394 -1.95 -16.62 -9.96
C GLY A 394 -2.67 -15.75 -10.97
N HIS A 395 -3.95 -16.05 -11.06
CA HIS A 395 -4.92 -15.32 -11.89
C HIS A 395 -6.22 -15.17 -11.10
N ILE A 396 -6.58 -13.93 -10.80
CA ILE A 396 -7.82 -13.58 -10.13
C ILE A 396 -8.71 -12.83 -11.12
N ARG A 397 -9.98 -13.21 -11.16
CA ARG A 397 -11.01 -12.56 -11.97
C ARG A 397 -12.07 -11.93 -11.11
N ASN A 398 -12.38 -10.68 -11.42
CA ASN A 398 -13.48 -9.91 -10.86
C ASN A 398 -14.42 -9.51 -11.99
N LYS A 399 -15.72 -9.76 -11.84
CA LYS A 399 -16.74 -9.31 -12.80
C LYS A 399 -17.99 -8.86 -12.09
N GLY A 400 -18.70 -7.90 -12.69
CA GLY A 400 -19.90 -7.38 -12.08
C GLY A 400 -20.57 -6.29 -12.89
N PHE A 401 -21.61 -5.75 -12.29
CA PHE A 401 -22.33 -4.59 -12.80
C PHE A 401 -22.17 -3.43 -11.83
N GLU A 402 -22.07 -2.24 -12.40
CA GLU A 402 -22.15 -0.97 -11.68
C GLU A 402 -23.31 -0.18 -12.26
N ILE A 403 -24.20 0.33 -11.41
CA ILE A 403 -25.38 1.09 -11.80
C ILE A 403 -25.38 2.38 -11.01
N SER A 404 -25.56 3.50 -11.69
CA SER A 404 -25.79 4.78 -11.05
C SER A 404 -27.02 5.46 -11.66
N ALA A 405 -27.83 6.09 -10.79
CA ALA A 405 -28.97 6.92 -11.19
C ALA A 405 -28.86 8.25 -10.45
N ALA A 406 -29.07 9.34 -11.15
CA ALA A 406 -29.13 10.67 -10.56
C ALA A 406 -30.32 11.44 -11.11
N TRP A 407 -31.05 12.07 -10.22
CA TRP A 407 -32.12 13.00 -10.54
C TRP A 407 -31.81 14.36 -9.90
N ASN A 408 -31.80 15.42 -10.72
CA ASN A 408 -31.55 16.79 -10.29
C ASN A 408 -32.61 17.68 -10.89
N LYS A 409 -33.32 18.43 -10.07
CA LYS A 409 -34.37 19.34 -10.52
C LYS A 409 -34.37 20.64 -9.72
N SER A 410 -34.56 21.75 -10.44
CA SER A 410 -34.72 23.07 -9.85
C SER A 410 -36.22 23.42 -9.78
N PHE A 411 -36.65 23.85 -8.61
CA PHE A 411 -38.04 24.32 -8.34
C PHE A 411 -37.94 25.76 -7.79
N GLY A 412 -37.98 26.76 -8.69
CA GLY A 412 -37.70 28.15 -8.28
C GLY A 412 -36.30 28.29 -7.67
N ASP A 413 -36.25 28.74 -6.43
CA ASP A 413 -34.96 28.90 -5.69
C ASP A 413 -34.41 27.60 -5.09
N TRP A 414 -35.14 26.49 -5.18
CA TRP A 414 -34.74 25.19 -4.65
C TRP A 414 -34.10 24.32 -5.70
N ASN A 415 -32.92 23.75 -5.36
CA ASN A 415 -32.26 22.73 -6.17
C ASN A 415 -32.27 21.40 -5.41
N VAL A 416 -32.97 20.42 -5.93
CA VAL A 416 -33.10 19.09 -5.30
C VAL A 416 -32.33 18.08 -6.15
N GLY A 417 -31.45 17.31 -5.50
CA GLY A 417 -30.67 16.25 -6.14
C GLY A 417 -30.75 14.95 -5.34
N VAL A 418 -31.00 13.86 -6.04
CA VAL A 418 -30.97 12.49 -5.47
C VAL A 418 -30.04 11.66 -6.34
N ARG A 419 -29.11 10.94 -5.72
CA ARG A 419 -28.21 10.00 -6.40
C ARG A 419 -28.23 8.65 -5.71
N VAL A 420 -28.35 7.60 -6.50
CA VAL A 420 -28.33 6.20 -6.04
C VAL A 420 -27.27 5.45 -6.83
N ASN A 421 -26.41 4.70 -6.14
CA ASN A 421 -25.40 3.84 -6.74
C ASN A 421 -25.55 2.42 -6.20
N GLY A 422 -25.36 1.44 -7.05
CA GLY A 422 -25.34 0.03 -6.68
C GLY A 422 -24.30 -0.72 -7.51
N SER A 423 -23.72 -1.74 -6.92
CA SER A 423 -22.77 -2.61 -7.62
C SER A 423 -22.93 -4.07 -7.21
N THR A 424 -22.63 -4.96 -8.14
CA THR A 424 -22.48 -6.39 -7.89
C THR A 424 -21.04 -6.79 -8.18
N LEU A 425 -20.51 -7.72 -7.42
CA LEU A 425 -19.15 -8.23 -7.63
C LEU A 425 -19.16 -9.75 -7.49
N LYS A 426 -18.63 -10.44 -8.49
CA LYS A 426 -18.24 -11.85 -8.41
C LYS A 426 -16.73 -11.93 -8.53
N ASN A 427 -16.08 -12.36 -7.45
CA ASN A 427 -14.65 -12.64 -7.39
C ASN A 427 -14.40 -14.13 -7.58
N GLU A 428 -13.33 -14.51 -8.27
CA GLU A 428 -12.96 -15.89 -8.55
C GLU A 428 -11.44 -16.02 -8.67
N ALA A 429 -10.83 -16.92 -7.91
CA ALA A 429 -9.46 -17.36 -8.12
C ALA A 429 -9.46 -18.36 -9.28
N VAL A 430 -8.98 -17.93 -10.46
CA VAL A 430 -8.97 -18.75 -11.68
C VAL A 430 -7.80 -19.74 -11.63
N GLU A 431 -6.65 -19.27 -11.18
CA GLU A 431 -5.43 -20.06 -11.04
C GLU A 431 -4.57 -19.47 -9.93
N VAL A 432 -4.30 -20.23 -8.88
CA VAL A 432 -3.44 -19.79 -7.75
C VAL A 432 -2.39 -20.86 -7.38
N GLY A 433 -2.28 -21.93 -8.20
CA GLY A 433 -1.41 -23.07 -7.89
C GLY A 433 -1.95 -23.89 -6.72
N ASP A 434 -1.14 -24.08 -5.69
CA ASP A 434 -1.58 -24.78 -4.49
C ASP A 434 -2.56 -23.91 -3.68
N PRO A 435 -3.53 -24.53 -2.98
CA PRO A 435 -4.46 -23.79 -2.13
C PRO A 435 -3.72 -22.96 -1.06
N ILE A 436 -4.13 -21.70 -0.91
CA ILE A 436 -3.55 -20.78 0.08
C ILE A 436 -4.48 -20.72 1.30
N PHE A 437 -3.99 -21.20 2.44
CA PHE A 437 -4.70 -21.16 3.71
C PHE A 437 -4.31 -19.92 4.49
N TYR A 438 -5.31 -19.23 5.04
CA TYR A 438 -5.11 -18.08 5.90
C TYR A 438 -5.34 -18.47 7.36
N LYS A 439 -4.29 -18.38 8.15
CA LYS A 439 -4.32 -18.61 9.60
C LYS A 439 -4.70 -17.32 10.32
N ASN A 440 -5.50 -17.42 11.36
CA ASN A 440 -5.74 -16.29 12.24
C ASN A 440 -4.53 -16.10 13.17
N ASN A 441 -3.59 -15.23 12.79
CA ASN A 441 -2.46 -14.86 13.65
C ASN A 441 -2.88 -13.92 14.78
N SER A 442 -3.94 -14.23 15.50
CA SER A 442 -4.21 -13.57 16.77
C SER A 442 -3.41 -14.26 17.86
N SER A 443 -2.31 -13.62 18.24
CA SER A 443 -1.43 -13.95 19.36
C SER A 443 -0.27 -14.89 19.02
N GLY A 444 0.95 -14.41 19.26
CA GLY A 444 2.23 -15.11 19.19
C GLY A 444 2.33 -16.45 19.94
N GLY A 445 1.50 -17.38 19.56
CA GLY A 445 1.50 -18.77 20.02
C GLY A 445 2.17 -19.66 19.01
N THR A 446 3.03 -20.51 19.51
CA THR A 446 3.78 -21.60 18.91
C THR A 446 3.11 -22.22 17.69
N GLN A 447 3.93 -22.47 16.67
CA GLN A 447 3.62 -23.29 15.49
C GLN A 447 3.31 -24.76 15.88
N ASP A 448 2.26 -25.00 16.60
CA ASP A 448 1.71 -26.34 16.67
C ASP A 448 0.66 -26.48 15.57
N GLY A 449 0.91 -27.45 14.71
CA GLY A 449 0.27 -27.70 13.44
C GLY A 449 -1.17 -28.18 13.50
N ASP A 450 -2.01 -27.60 14.31
CA ASP A 450 -3.41 -27.92 14.34
C ASP A 450 -4.12 -27.19 13.19
N ASP A 451 -4.64 -27.96 12.24
CA ASP A 451 -5.45 -27.56 11.08
C ASP A 451 -6.73 -26.78 11.46
N TRP A 452 -7.00 -26.61 12.74
CA TRP A 452 -8.18 -25.91 13.30
C TRP A 452 -8.14 -24.40 13.21
N ASP A 453 -6.94 -23.82 12.96
CA ASP A 453 -6.75 -22.36 12.87
C ASP A 453 -6.95 -21.77 11.48
N ASN A 454 -7.22 -22.58 10.48
CA ASN A 454 -7.46 -22.12 9.12
C ASN A 454 -8.93 -21.73 8.95
N HIS A 455 -9.22 -20.42 8.88
CA HIS A 455 -10.59 -19.92 8.75
C HIS A 455 -11.00 -19.61 7.32
N SER A 456 -10.05 -19.44 6.43
CA SER A 456 -10.33 -19.17 5.03
C SER A 456 -9.28 -19.73 4.09
N ILE A 457 -9.71 -19.96 2.84
CA ILE A 457 -8.91 -20.57 1.78
C ILE A 457 -9.07 -19.80 0.48
N THR A 458 -8.00 -19.71 -0.28
CA THR A 458 -8.06 -19.33 -1.68
C THR A 458 -7.64 -20.52 -2.53
N GLN A 459 -8.55 -21.00 -3.37
CA GLN A 459 -8.32 -22.12 -4.28
C GLN A 459 -9.04 -21.90 -5.62
N ASN A 460 -8.61 -22.61 -6.63
CA ASN A 460 -9.15 -22.49 -7.99
C ASN A 460 -10.67 -22.71 -8.04
N GLY A 461 -11.38 -21.81 -8.72
CA GLY A 461 -12.83 -21.87 -8.93
C GLY A 461 -13.67 -21.25 -7.81
N TYR A 462 -13.05 -20.80 -6.72
CA TYR A 462 -13.73 -20.17 -5.58
C TYR A 462 -13.37 -18.70 -5.43
N ALA A 463 -14.12 -17.97 -4.62
CA ALA A 463 -13.77 -16.60 -4.28
C ALA A 463 -12.51 -16.58 -3.40
N VAL A 464 -11.71 -15.55 -3.55
CA VAL A 464 -10.51 -15.32 -2.71
C VAL A 464 -10.94 -15.20 -1.25
N GLY A 465 -10.27 -15.95 -0.35
CA GLY A 465 -10.56 -15.91 1.07
C GLY A 465 -11.92 -16.54 1.44
N SER A 466 -12.39 -17.52 0.66
CA SER A 466 -13.61 -18.28 0.99
C SER A 466 -13.49 -18.94 2.37
N TYR A 467 -14.58 -18.98 3.12
CA TYR A 467 -14.60 -19.67 4.40
C TYR A 467 -14.24 -21.15 4.23
N TYR A 468 -13.40 -21.63 5.11
CA TYR A 468 -12.95 -23.02 5.18
C TYR A 468 -13.36 -23.64 6.51
N GLY A 469 -13.98 -24.78 6.46
CA GLY A 469 -14.43 -25.48 7.66
C GLY A 469 -15.14 -26.81 7.33
N TRP A 470 -15.38 -27.58 8.34
CA TRP A 470 -16.11 -28.84 8.24
C TRP A 470 -17.60 -28.59 7.96
N LYS A 471 -18.18 -29.45 7.13
CA LYS A 471 -19.63 -29.51 6.92
C LYS A 471 -20.28 -30.33 8.02
#